data_b5f89e82882bd20a6c1f72dd27305961
#
_entry.id   b5f89e82882bd20a6c1f72dd27305961
#
_cell.length_a   1.000
_cell.length_b   1.000
_cell.length_c   1.000
_cell.angle_alpha   90.00
_cell.angle_beta   90.00
_cell.angle_gamma   90.00
#
_symmetry.space_group_name_H-M   'P 1'
#
loop_
_entity.id
_entity.type
_entity.pdbx_description
1 polymer ?
#
loop_
_entity_poly.entity_id
_entity_poly.type
_entity_poly.pdbx_seq_one_letter_code
_entity_poly.pdbx_strand_id
1 'polypeptide(L)'
;MLTQMNFYHNKKVKVSIENVSKTYKDIEVLKDISIDVYEGEFVSILGPSGCGKSTIFNIITKLTDYDSGKVNINGKYSYMYQKDLLLPYKTIIDNVSLPLILKKEKKSKARSMAKPYFEVFGLSGYEDKYPSELSGGMRQRANFLRTFINSNDIMLLDEPFGALDSLTKTSMQKWLLDVKKKVNSTILLITHDIDEAIMLSNRIYVISKKPSIVKKEFVIDSRKLNEDNLENIIKLKKEIISLL
;
A
#
# COMPACT_ATOMS: atom_id res chain seq x y z
N MET A 1 2.47 27.44 5.79
CA MET A 1 2.34 26.41 6.83
C MET A 1 0.93 26.32 7.44
N LEU A 2 0.23 27.42 7.69
CA LEU A 2 -1.11 27.39 8.35
C LEU A 2 -2.27 26.85 7.48
N THR A 3 -2.17 26.89 6.15
CA THR A 3 -3.23 26.44 5.23
C THR A 3 -3.28 24.92 5.04
N GLN A 4 -2.21 24.17 5.36
CA GLN A 4 -2.13 22.72 5.24
C GLN A 4 -2.70 21.98 6.46
N MET A 5 -2.65 22.58 7.64
CA MET A 5 -3.20 21.97 8.87
C MET A 5 -4.73 21.84 8.87
N ASN A 6 -5.46 22.66 8.11
CA ASN A 6 -6.93 22.67 8.12
C ASN A 6 -7.59 21.51 7.34
N PHE A 7 -6.86 20.81 6.46
CA PHE A 7 -7.44 19.72 5.64
C PHE A 7 -7.67 18.43 6.43
N TYR A 8 -6.96 18.24 7.54
CA TYR A 8 -6.97 16.99 8.32
C TYR A 8 -7.61 17.13 9.71
N HIS A 9 -8.04 18.32 10.11
CA HIS A 9 -8.54 18.62 11.48
C HIS A 9 -9.72 17.77 11.95
N ASN A 10 -10.44 17.09 11.03
CA ASN A 10 -11.58 16.22 11.35
C ASN A 10 -11.39 14.76 10.91
N LYS A 11 -10.22 14.37 10.41
CA LYS A 11 -10.00 12.99 9.97
C LYS A 11 -9.40 12.14 11.09
N LYS A 12 -9.95 10.94 11.25
CA LYS A 12 -9.46 9.95 12.23
C LYS A 12 -8.09 9.41 11.79
N VAL A 13 -7.11 9.41 12.69
CA VAL A 13 -5.83 8.74 12.46
C VAL A 13 -6.05 7.22 12.48
N LYS A 14 -5.67 6.55 11.41
CA LYS A 14 -5.74 5.09 11.24
C LYS A 14 -4.44 4.40 11.60
N VAL A 15 -3.30 4.98 11.22
CA VAL A 15 -1.97 4.49 11.62
C VAL A 15 -1.17 5.69 12.10
N SER A 16 -0.56 5.56 13.27
CA SER A 16 0.41 6.54 13.80
C SER A 16 1.67 5.81 14.24
N ILE A 17 2.80 6.29 13.75
CA ILE A 17 4.15 5.88 14.12
C ILE A 17 4.83 7.13 14.69
N GLU A 18 5.30 7.06 15.93
CA GLU A 18 5.88 8.21 16.64
C GLU A 18 7.30 7.86 17.11
N ASN A 19 8.30 8.51 16.53
CA ASN A 19 9.73 8.39 16.88
C ASN A 19 10.22 6.93 16.99
N VAL A 20 9.80 6.08 16.04
CA VAL A 20 10.14 4.66 16.05
C VAL A 20 11.55 4.45 15.54
N SER A 21 12.36 3.75 16.33
CA SER A 21 13.71 3.31 15.96
C SER A 21 13.83 1.79 15.99
N LYS A 22 14.69 1.25 15.12
CA LYS A 22 14.97 -0.17 15.03
C LYS A 22 16.39 -0.47 14.62
N THR A 23 17.06 -1.29 15.42
CA THR A 23 18.40 -1.82 15.17
C THR A 23 18.32 -3.33 15.01
N TYR A 24 19.04 -3.89 14.07
CA TYR A 24 19.26 -5.32 13.92
C TYR A 24 20.75 -5.62 14.15
N LYS A 25 21.05 -6.37 15.20
CA LYS A 25 22.42 -6.56 15.66
C LYS A 25 23.07 -5.20 15.91
N ASP A 26 24.07 -4.80 15.10
CA ASP A 26 24.78 -3.52 15.24
C ASP A 26 24.40 -2.52 14.15
N ILE A 27 23.38 -2.79 13.34
CA ILE A 27 22.96 -1.93 12.24
C ILE A 27 21.65 -1.21 12.60
N GLU A 28 21.75 0.09 12.82
CA GLU A 28 20.57 0.95 12.95
C GLU A 28 19.87 1.06 11.57
N VAL A 29 18.65 0.53 11.50
CA VAL A 29 17.87 0.48 10.24
C VAL A 29 16.88 1.62 10.17
N LEU A 30 16.17 1.90 11.27
CA LEU A 30 15.22 3.01 11.40
C LEU A 30 15.64 3.90 12.56
N LYS A 31 15.56 5.21 12.36
CA LYS A 31 15.86 6.20 13.39
C LYS A 31 14.78 7.27 13.44
N ASP A 32 14.09 7.37 14.58
CA ASP A 32 13.07 8.39 14.87
C ASP A 32 12.02 8.57 13.74
N ILE A 33 11.53 7.46 13.19
CA ILE A 33 10.52 7.47 12.15
C ILE A 33 9.18 7.92 12.73
N SER A 34 8.60 8.99 12.14
CA SER A 34 7.25 9.47 12.48
C SER A 34 6.40 9.58 11.21
N ILE A 35 5.26 8.89 11.20
CA ILE A 35 4.35 8.79 10.05
C ILE A 35 2.91 8.70 10.57
N ASP A 36 2.01 9.54 10.04
CA ASP A 36 0.59 9.47 10.29
C ASP A 36 -0.18 9.15 9.00
N VAL A 37 -1.20 8.30 9.11
CA VAL A 37 -2.11 7.97 8.01
C VAL A 37 -3.54 8.19 8.48
N TYR A 38 -4.28 9.05 7.77
CA TYR A 38 -5.67 9.36 8.11
C TYR A 38 -6.65 8.50 7.30
N GLU A 39 -7.86 8.40 7.82
CA GLU A 39 -8.94 7.62 7.20
C GLU A 39 -9.20 8.03 5.75
N GLY A 40 -9.26 7.03 4.86
CA GLY A 40 -9.48 7.21 3.41
C GLY A 40 -8.29 7.80 2.64
N GLU A 41 -7.14 8.01 3.28
CA GLU A 41 -5.92 8.43 2.58
C GLU A 41 -5.25 7.30 1.81
N PHE A 42 -4.55 7.71 0.77
CA PHE A 42 -3.51 6.93 0.13
C PHE A 42 -2.17 7.59 0.45
N VAL A 43 -1.34 6.94 1.24
CA VAL A 43 -0.04 7.45 1.67
C VAL A 43 1.06 6.56 1.13
N SER A 44 2.11 7.14 0.56
CA SER A 44 3.31 6.38 0.14
C SER A 44 4.50 6.65 1.05
N ILE A 45 5.23 5.58 1.36
CA ILE A 45 6.59 5.64 1.92
C ILE A 45 7.54 5.37 0.76
N LEU A 46 8.25 6.42 0.35
CA LEU A 46 9.17 6.40 -0.78
C LEU A 46 10.61 6.43 -0.29
N GLY A 47 11.44 5.55 -0.80
CA GLY A 47 12.86 5.52 -0.45
C GLY A 47 13.62 4.44 -1.21
N PRO A 48 14.97 4.48 -1.18
CA PRO A 48 15.81 3.54 -1.92
C PRO A 48 15.60 2.09 -1.45
N SER A 49 15.98 1.13 -2.30
CA SER A 49 15.90 -0.29 -1.95
C SER A 49 16.79 -0.59 -0.75
N GLY A 50 16.29 -1.45 0.17
CA GLY A 50 17.02 -1.86 1.36
C GLY A 50 17.11 -0.83 2.48
N CYS A 51 16.47 0.34 2.37
CA CYS A 51 16.52 1.36 3.42
C CYS A 51 15.69 1.04 4.68
N GLY A 52 14.80 0.05 4.67
CA GLY A 52 14.02 -0.35 5.84
C GLY A 52 12.51 -0.14 5.71
N LYS A 53 11.98 0.12 4.50
CA LYS A 53 10.54 0.30 4.25
C LYS A 53 9.72 -0.91 4.73
N SER A 54 10.10 -2.12 4.34
CA SER A 54 9.41 -3.34 4.77
C SER A 54 9.57 -3.59 6.28
N THR A 55 10.63 -3.06 6.93
CA THR A 55 10.76 -3.08 8.39
C THR A 55 9.66 -2.26 9.04
N ILE A 56 9.31 -1.09 8.48
CA ILE A 56 8.18 -0.27 8.96
C ILE A 56 6.88 -1.09 8.90
N PHE A 57 6.62 -1.79 7.80
CA PHE A 57 5.42 -2.63 7.68
C PHE A 57 5.43 -3.82 8.65
N ASN A 58 6.58 -4.45 8.83
CA ASN A 58 6.72 -5.54 9.79
C ASN A 58 6.47 -5.07 11.23
N ILE A 59 6.86 -3.85 11.57
CA ILE A 59 6.58 -3.23 12.87
C ILE A 59 5.08 -2.92 13.00
N ILE A 60 4.46 -2.29 11.99
CA ILE A 60 3.01 -2.01 11.97
C ILE A 60 2.22 -3.31 12.16
N THR A 61 2.62 -4.40 11.50
CA THR A 61 1.93 -5.70 11.56
C THR A 61 2.33 -6.57 12.74
N LYS A 62 3.21 -6.07 13.62
CA LYS A 62 3.74 -6.81 14.78
C LYS A 62 4.48 -8.11 14.43
N LEU A 63 5.05 -8.17 13.22
CA LEU A 63 5.95 -9.26 12.80
C LEU A 63 7.38 -9.03 13.32
N THR A 64 7.69 -7.81 13.72
CA THR A 64 8.98 -7.40 14.29
C THR A 64 8.71 -6.35 15.36
N ASP A 65 9.41 -6.46 16.49
CA ASP A 65 9.41 -5.44 17.53
C ASP A 65 10.29 -4.25 17.14
N TYR A 66 10.03 -3.11 17.75
CA TYR A 66 10.84 -1.88 17.64
C TYR A 66 11.54 -1.59 18.97
N ASP A 67 12.64 -0.81 18.92
CA ASP A 67 13.48 -0.58 20.09
C ASP A 67 13.00 0.63 20.91
N SER A 68 12.43 1.65 20.25
CA SER A 68 11.87 2.84 20.90
C SER A 68 10.74 3.46 20.05
N GLY A 69 9.97 4.34 20.67
CA GLY A 69 8.86 5.05 20.03
C GLY A 69 7.48 4.43 20.35
N LYS A 70 6.49 4.74 19.53
CA LYS A 70 5.11 4.23 19.67
C LYS A 70 4.51 3.91 18.31
N VAL A 71 3.68 2.86 18.25
CA VAL A 71 2.89 2.51 17.07
C VAL A 71 1.45 2.27 17.48
N ASN A 72 0.54 3.01 16.86
CA ASN A 72 -0.90 2.86 17.07
C ASN A 72 -1.60 2.55 15.74
N ILE A 73 -2.51 1.57 15.77
CA ILE A 73 -3.34 1.19 14.63
C ILE A 73 -4.79 1.20 15.07
N ASN A 74 -5.59 2.06 14.44
CA ASN A 74 -7.01 2.22 14.72
C ASN A 74 -7.85 1.55 13.63
N GLY A 75 -7.93 0.24 13.65
CA GLY A 75 -8.72 -0.53 12.70
C GLY A 75 -8.12 -1.89 12.39
N LYS A 76 -8.78 -2.62 11.47
CA LYS A 76 -8.29 -3.89 10.96
C LYS A 76 -7.43 -3.63 9.74
N TYR A 77 -6.31 -4.32 9.64
CA TYR A 77 -5.42 -4.20 8.49
C TYR A 77 -5.29 -5.50 7.72
N SER A 78 -4.88 -5.36 6.47
CA SER A 78 -4.41 -6.44 5.60
C SER A 78 -3.06 -6.07 5.01
N TYR A 79 -2.22 -7.06 4.76
CA TYR A 79 -0.87 -6.88 4.23
C TYR A 79 -0.71 -7.65 2.92
N MET A 80 -0.37 -6.91 1.87
CA MET A 80 0.01 -7.45 0.58
C MET A 80 1.52 -7.43 0.47
N TYR A 81 2.14 -8.60 0.46
CA TYR A 81 3.58 -8.77 0.29
C TYR A 81 4.00 -8.49 -1.15
N GLN A 82 5.27 -8.12 -1.34
CA GLN A 82 5.87 -7.86 -2.64
C GLN A 82 5.72 -9.05 -3.61
N LYS A 83 5.87 -10.27 -3.12
CA LYS A 83 5.64 -11.49 -3.90
C LYS A 83 4.16 -11.83 -3.94
N ASP A 84 3.69 -12.23 -5.12
CA ASP A 84 2.40 -12.89 -5.26
C ASP A 84 2.45 -14.24 -4.51
N LEU A 85 1.68 -14.34 -3.45
CA LEU A 85 1.59 -15.54 -2.61
C LEU A 85 0.29 -16.32 -2.89
N LEU A 86 -0.21 -16.29 -4.14
CA LEU A 86 -1.34 -17.13 -4.53
C LEU A 86 -0.93 -18.61 -4.46
N LEU A 87 -1.80 -19.42 -3.88
CA LEU A 87 -1.58 -20.85 -3.77
C LEU A 87 -1.80 -21.52 -5.12
N PRO A 88 -0.79 -22.12 -5.77
CA PRO A 88 -0.87 -22.59 -7.15
C PRO A 88 -1.86 -23.73 -7.36
N TYR A 89 -2.15 -24.49 -6.31
CA TYR A 89 -3.06 -25.63 -6.31
C TYR A 89 -4.51 -25.26 -5.91
N LYS A 90 -4.83 -24.00 -5.74
CA LYS A 90 -6.17 -23.48 -5.46
C LYS A 90 -6.65 -22.60 -6.60
N THR A 91 -7.95 -22.66 -6.87
CA THR A 91 -8.59 -21.73 -7.81
C THR A 91 -8.51 -20.29 -7.30
N ILE A 92 -8.76 -19.32 -8.15
CA ILE A 92 -8.71 -17.91 -7.79
C ILE A 92 -9.76 -17.57 -6.71
N ILE A 93 -10.98 -18.09 -6.83
CA ILE A 93 -12.01 -17.89 -5.78
C ILE A 93 -11.58 -18.50 -4.45
N ASP A 94 -10.90 -19.65 -4.47
CA ASP A 94 -10.39 -20.27 -3.23
C ASP A 94 -9.20 -19.51 -2.64
N ASN A 95 -8.34 -18.93 -3.46
CA ASN A 95 -7.27 -18.04 -3.02
C ASN A 95 -7.83 -16.77 -2.37
N VAL A 96 -8.78 -16.13 -3.05
CA VAL A 96 -9.39 -14.86 -2.60
C VAL A 96 -10.20 -15.05 -1.33
N SER A 97 -10.96 -16.14 -1.20
CA SER A 97 -11.79 -16.43 -0.02
C SER A 97 -11.01 -17.01 1.16
N LEU A 98 -9.75 -17.41 0.97
CA LEU A 98 -8.93 -18.04 2.02
C LEU A 98 -8.88 -17.25 3.34
N PRO A 99 -8.71 -15.92 3.36
CA PRO A 99 -8.69 -15.17 4.62
C PRO A 99 -9.97 -15.31 5.44
N LEU A 100 -11.13 -15.41 4.79
CA LEU A 100 -12.41 -15.61 5.47
C LEU A 100 -12.52 -17.02 6.04
N ILE A 101 -12.01 -18.03 5.32
CA ILE A 101 -11.97 -19.43 5.79
C ILE A 101 -11.07 -19.53 7.02
N LEU A 102 -9.93 -18.85 7.03
CA LEU A 102 -9.04 -18.79 8.20
C LEU A 102 -9.70 -18.10 9.41
N LYS A 103 -10.65 -17.18 9.16
CA LYS A 103 -11.52 -16.57 10.19
C LYS A 103 -12.72 -17.46 10.56
N LYS A 104 -12.68 -18.76 10.22
CA LYS A 104 -13.69 -19.79 10.52
C LYS A 104 -15.03 -19.65 9.77
N GLU A 105 -15.07 -18.88 8.67
CA GLU A 105 -16.24 -18.90 7.79
C GLU A 105 -16.30 -20.21 6.99
N LYS A 106 -17.52 -20.73 6.77
CA LYS A 106 -17.71 -21.90 5.88
C LYS A 106 -17.28 -21.58 4.46
N LYS A 107 -16.61 -22.50 3.78
CA LYS A 107 -16.05 -22.33 2.43
C LYS A 107 -17.09 -21.77 1.43
N SER A 108 -18.32 -22.31 1.42
CA SER A 108 -19.39 -21.84 0.55
C SER A 108 -19.74 -20.36 0.82
N LYS A 109 -19.88 -19.99 2.11
CA LYS A 109 -20.17 -18.60 2.52
C LYS A 109 -19.01 -17.66 2.17
N ALA A 110 -17.77 -18.06 2.43
CA ALA A 110 -16.58 -17.27 2.09
C ALA A 110 -16.49 -16.99 0.58
N ARG A 111 -16.76 -18.00 -0.28
CA ARG A 111 -16.84 -17.82 -1.73
C ARG A 111 -17.97 -16.87 -2.14
N SER A 112 -19.17 -17.02 -1.56
CA SER A 112 -20.31 -16.12 -1.84
C SER A 112 -20.01 -14.67 -1.45
N MET A 113 -19.28 -14.43 -0.35
CA MET A 113 -18.85 -13.09 0.07
C MET A 113 -17.80 -12.49 -0.86
N ALA A 114 -16.92 -13.30 -1.42
CA ALA A 114 -15.85 -12.85 -2.31
C ALA A 114 -16.34 -12.58 -3.74
N LYS A 115 -17.30 -13.36 -4.23
CA LYS A 115 -17.76 -13.38 -5.64
C LYS A 115 -18.16 -12.01 -6.19
N PRO A 116 -18.94 -11.16 -5.51
CA PRO A 116 -19.35 -9.84 -6.03
C PRO A 116 -18.16 -8.91 -6.35
N TYR A 117 -17.02 -9.10 -5.72
CA TYR A 117 -15.85 -8.26 -5.93
C TYR A 117 -15.04 -8.66 -7.17
N PHE A 118 -15.28 -9.82 -7.78
CA PHE A 118 -14.57 -10.23 -8.98
C PHE A 118 -14.81 -9.26 -10.14
N GLU A 119 -16.02 -8.74 -10.28
CA GLU A 119 -16.34 -7.72 -11.28
C GLU A 119 -15.59 -6.42 -10.99
N VAL A 120 -15.64 -5.92 -9.75
CA VAL A 120 -14.95 -4.68 -9.35
C VAL A 120 -13.44 -4.77 -9.60
N PHE A 121 -12.87 -5.97 -9.40
CA PHE A 121 -11.43 -6.23 -9.57
C PHE A 121 -11.07 -6.70 -10.99
N GLY A 122 -12.04 -6.74 -11.93
CA GLY A 122 -11.81 -7.12 -13.33
C GLY A 122 -11.36 -8.57 -13.49
N LEU A 123 -11.94 -9.47 -12.70
CA LEU A 123 -11.65 -10.91 -12.66
C LEU A 123 -12.87 -11.78 -12.94
N SER A 124 -13.98 -11.19 -13.42
CA SER A 124 -15.19 -11.94 -13.81
C SER A 124 -14.87 -13.04 -14.83
N GLY A 125 -15.35 -14.25 -14.57
CA GLY A 125 -15.11 -15.43 -15.40
C GLY A 125 -13.80 -16.18 -15.10
N TYR A 126 -12.99 -15.68 -14.15
CA TYR A 126 -11.72 -16.33 -13.73
C TYR A 126 -11.80 -16.95 -12.33
N GLU A 127 -12.99 -17.05 -11.75
CA GLU A 127 -13.21 -17.56 -10.39
C GLU A 127 -12.64 -18.98 -10.20
N ASP A 128 -12.92 -19.86 -11.15
CA ASP A 128 -12.53 -21.29 -11.10
C ASP A 128 -11.20 -21.58 -11.80
N LYS A 129 -10.51 -20.55 -12.32
CA LYS A 129 -9.17 -20.66 -12.91
C LYS A 129 -8.11 -20.79 -11.83
N TYR A 130 -6.97 -21.37 -12.21
CA TYR A 130 -5.77 -21.48 -11.36
C TYR A 130 -4.80 -20.31 -11.64
N PRO A 131 -3.91 -19.95 -10.69
CA PRO A 131 -2.94 -18.86 -10.90
C PRO A 131 -2.10 -19.00 -12.18
N SER A 132 -1.78 -20.23 -12.60
CA SER A 132 -1.01 -20.51 -13.81
C SER A 132 -1.75 -20.14 -15.12
N GLU A 133 -3.08 -20.03 -15.06
CA GLU A 133 -3.92 -19.68 -16.23
C GLU A 133 -4.13 -18.16 -16.36
N LEU A 134 -3.61 -17.35 -15.43
CA LEU A 134 -3.76 -15.89 -15.38
C LEU A 134 -2.50 -15.17 -15.88
N SER A 135 -2.70 -14.01 -16.52
CA SER A 135 -1.60 -13.08 -16.78
C SER A 135 -0.99 -12.52 -15.48
N GLY A 136 0.20 -11.94 -15.55
CA GLY A 136 0.85 -11.32 -14.38
C GLY A 136 -0.03 -10.24 -13.72
N GLY A 137 -0.63 -9.37 -14.52
CA GLY A 137 -1.54 -8.34 -14.02
C GLY A 137 -2.81 -8.91 -13.39
N MET A 138 -3.36 -9.99 -13.95
CA MET A 138 -4.53 -10.66 -13.37
C MET A 138 -4.20 -11.35 -12.05
N ARG A 139 -3.05 -12.02 -11.94
CA ARG A 139 -2.58 -12.56 -10.65
C ARG A 139 -2.43 -11.46 -9.61
N GLN A 140 -1.91 -10.31 -10.01
CA GLN A 140 -1.77 -9.17 -9.11
C GLN A 140 -3.14 -8.64 -8.65
N ARG A 141 -4.12 -8.53 -9.54
CA ARG A 141 -5.51 -8.18 -9.16
C ARG A 141 -6.12 -9.19 -8.19
N ALA A 142 -5.89 -10.48 -8.40
CA ALA A 142 -6.36 -11.53 -7.48
C ALA A 142 -5.69 -11.42 -6.09
N ASN A 143 -4.40 -11.07 -6.04
CA ASN A 143 -3.68 -10.81 -4.79
C ASN A 143 -4.21 -9.56 -4.07
N PHE A 144 -4.48 -8.48 -4.81
CA PHE A 144 -5.17 -7.30 -4.26
C PHE A 144 -6.55 -7.67 -3.72
N LEU A 145 -7.35 -8.42 -4.48
CA LEU A 145 -8.69 -8.83 -4.05
C LEU A 145 -8.64 -9.69 -2.78
N ARG A 146 -7.69 -10.63 -2.68
CA ARG A 146 -7.48 -11.42 -1.47
C ARG A 146 -7.13 -10.53 -0.28
N THR A 147 -6.28 -9.54 -0.48
CA THR A 147 -5.89 -8.56 0.55
C THR A 147 -7.09 -7.73 1.00
N PHE A 148 -7.88 -7.23 0.04
CA PHE A 148 -9.09 -6.48 0.29
C PHE A 148 -10.15 -7.28 1.06
N ILE A 149 -10.38 -8.54 0.70
CA ILE A 149 -11.34 -9.44 1.37
C ILE A 149 -10.91 -9.72 2.82
N ASN A 150 -9.61 -9.72 3.10
CA ASN A 150 -9.11 -9.89 4.46
C ASN A 150 -9.47 -8.68 5.34
N SER A 151 -9.21 -7.49 4.87
CA SER A 151 -9.65 -6.23 5.47
C SER A 151 -9.56 -5.11 4.44
N ASN A 152 -10.63 -4.37 4.30
CA ASN A 152 -10.72 -3.17 3.46
C ASN A 152 -10.57 -1.86 4.26
N ASP A 153 -10.33 -1.92 5.56
CA ASP A 153 -10.19 -0.73 6.41
C ASP A 153 -8.80 -0.09 6.20
N ILE A 154 -7.72 -0.87 6.47
CA ILE A 154 -6.34 -0.44 6.23
C ILE A 154 -5.66 -1.48 5.35
N MET A 155 -5.11 -1.06 4.21
CA MET A 155 -4.35 -1.92 3.31
C MET A 155 -2.89 -1.48 3.28
N LEU A 156 -1.99 -2.39 3.62
CA LEU A 156 -0.54 -2.22 3.53
C LEU A 156 -0.06 -2.91 2.26
N LEU A 157 0.53 -2.15 1.34
CA LEU A 157 0.97 -2.64 0.02
C LEU A 157 2.48 -2.49 -0.11
N ASP A 158 3.21 -3.61 -0.14
CA ASP A 158 4.68 -3.63 -0.24
C ASP A 158 5.12 -3.85 -1.68
N GLU A 159 5.57 -2.81 -2.35
CA GLU A 159 6.04 -2.79 -3.75
C GLU A 159 5.13 -3.59 -4.71
N PRO A 160 3.82 -3.32 -4.73
CA PRO A 160 2.83 -4.18 -5.38
C PRO A 160 2.97 -4.26 -6.91
N PHE A 161 3.73 -3.37 -7.54
CA PHE A 161 3.90 -3.33 -8.99
C PHE A 161 5.33 -3.65 -9.44
N GLY A 162 6.23 -4.00 -8.52
CA GLY A 162 7.65 -4.19 -8.81
C GLY A 162 7.98 -5.33 -9.77
N ALA A 163 7.10 -6.34 -9.87
CA ALA A 163 7.29 -7.50 -10.76
C ALA A 163 6.57 -7.38 -12.11
N LEU A 164 5.94 -6.23 -12.41
CA LEU A 164 5.18 -6.03 -13.65
C LEU A 164 6.02 -5.26 -14.68
N ASP A 165 5.81 -5.59 -15.97
CA ASP A 165 6.32 -4.77 -17.07
C ASP A 165 5.68 -3.37 -17.06
N SER A 166 6.28 -2.41 -17.74
CA SER A 166 5.89 -0.99 -17.67
C SER A 166 4.47 -0.71 -18.14
N LEU A 167 3.96 -1.40 -19.17
CA LEU A 167 2.60 -1.21 -19.69
C LEU A 167 1.56 -1.78 -18.71
N THR A 168 1.79 -3.00 -18.25
CA THR A 168 0.96 -3.64 -17.22
C THR A 168 0.95 -2.82 -15.92
N LYS A 169 2.10 -2.31 -15.49
CA LYS A 169 2.24 -1.45 -14.32
C LYS A 169 1.37 -0.21 -14.42
N THR A 170 1.46 0.55 -15.52
CA THR A 170 0.65 1.76 -15.72
C THR A 170 -0.85 1.44 -15.72
N SER A 171 -1.26 0.37 -16.40
CA SER A 171 -2.65 -0.11 -16.40
C SER A 171 -3.14 -0.45 -14.99
N MET A 172 -2.32 -1.14 -14.20
CA MET A 172 -2.64 -1.55 -12.83
C MET A 172 -2.72 -0.36 -11.86
N GLN A 173 -1.87 0.65 -12.03
CA GLN A 173 -1.91 1.87 -11.21
C GLN A 173 -3.22 2.64 -11.45
N LYS A 174 -3.61 2.84 -12.71
CA LYS A 174 -4.91 3.46 -13.06
C LYS A 174 -6.08 2.65 -12.49
N TRP A 175 -6.05 1.33 -12.67
CA TRP A 175 -7.05 0.44 -12.12
C TRP A 175 -7.15 0.55 -10.58
N LEU A 176 -6.03 0.63 -9.85
CA LEU A 176 -6.03 0.78 -8.38
C LEU A 176 -6.67 2.10 -7.94
N LEU A 177 -6.44 3.19 -8.67
CA LEU A 177 -7.11 4.46 -8.39
C LEU A 177 -8.63 4.36 -8.56
N ASP A 178 -9.10 3.64 -9.57
CA ASP A 178 -10.54 3.45 -9.80
C ASP A 178 -11.17 2.52 -8.74
N VAL A 179 -10.47 1.47 -8.34
CA VAL A 179 -10.89 0.62 -7.21
C VAL A 179 -10.95 1.43 -5.92
N LYS A 180 -9.93 2.24 -5.63
CA LYS A 180 -9.91 3.10 -4.42
C LYS A 180 -11.14 4.02 -4.34
N LYS A 181 -11.57 4.60 -5.47
CA LYS A 181 -12.78 5.44 -5.50
C LYS A 181 -14.05 4.66 -5.14
N LYS A 182 -14.09 3.37 -5.46
CA LYS A 182 -15.25 2.48 -5.20
C LYS A 182 -15.26 1.89 -3.81
N VAL A 183 -14.07 1.72 -3.21
CA VAL A 183 -13.90 1.04 -1.94
C VAL A 183 -13.19 1.96 -0.93
N ASN A 184 -13.87 2.70 -0.15
CA ASN A 184 -13.32 3.73 0.76
C ASN A 184 -12.30 3.16 1.78
N SER A 185 -11.15 2.70 1.27
CA SER A 185 -10.06 2.08 2.05
C SER A 185 -8.94 3.09 2.33
N THR A 186 -8.32 2.96 3.49
CA THR A 186 -7.06 3.64 3.82
C THR A 186 -5.90 2.81 3.29
N ILE A 187 -5.00 3.39 2.51
CA ILE A 187 -3.91 2.64 1.87
C ILE A 187 -2.57 3.24 2.26
N LEU A 188 -1.67 2.39 2.73
CA LEU A 188 -0.27 2.72 2.93
C LEU A 188 0.56 1.87 1.95
N LEU A 189 1.29 2.55 1.07
CA LEU A 189 2.09 1.96 0.00
C LEU A 189 3.58 2.12 0.30
N ILE A 190 4.34 1.06 0.15
CA ILE A 190 5.80 1.12 0.05
C ILE A 190 6.17 1.04 -1.43
N THR A 191 7.02 1.97 -1.88
CA THR A 191 7.58 1.96 -3.23
C THR A 191 8.95 2.61 -3.28
N HIS A 192 9.72 2.31 -4.32
CA HIS A 192 10.94 3.02 -4.71
C HIS A 192 10.73 3.85 -5.99
N ASP A 193 9.54 3.80 -6.57
CA ASP A 193 9.18 4.49 -7.81
C ASP A 193 8.49 5.82 -7.50
N ILE A 194 9.12 6.92 -7.96
CA ILE A 194 8.65 8.28 -7.70
C ILE A 194 7.34 8.56 -8.44
N ASP A 195 7.21 8.08 -9.69
CA ASP A 195 6.01 8.29 -10.49
C ASP A 195 4.79 7.60 -9.88
N GLU A 196 5.00 6.38 -9.40
CA GLU A 196 4.01 5.62 -8.66
C GLU A 196 3.53 6.37 -7.40
N ALA A 197 4.47 6.86 -6.60
CA ALA A 197 4.15 7.61 -5.39
C ALA A 197 3.35 8.88 -5.71
N ILE A 198 3.78 9.66 -6.71
CA ILE A 198 3.09 10.90 -7.11
C ILE A 198 1.70 10.62 -7.67
N MET A 199 1.56 9.60 -8.50
CA MET A 199 0.30 9.28 -9.17
C MET A 199 -0.77 8.77 -8.20
N LEU A 200 -0.38 7.96 -7.21
CA LEU A 200 -1.33 7.24 -6.37
C LEU A 200 -1.68 7.97 -5.07
N SER A 201 -0.77 8.80 -4.55
CA SER A 201 -0.83 9.23 -3.15
C SER A 201 -1.50 10.58 -2.94
N ASN A 202 -2.10 10.72 -1.77
CA ASN A 202 -2.48 12.03 -1.20
C ASN A 202 -1.30 12.65 -0.43
N ARG A 203 -0.42 11.78 0.15
CA ARG A 203 0.82 12.19 0.85
C ARG A 203 1.94 11.21 0.57
N ILE A 204 3.17 11.73 0.55
CA ILE A 204 4.38 10.95 0.35
C ILE A 204 5.36 11.30 1.47
N TYR A 205 5.80 10.28 2.21
CA TYR A 205 6.92 10.36 3.12
C TYR A 205 8.18 9.87 2.40
N VAL A 206 9.14 10.77 2.20
CA VAL A 206 10.44 10.42 1.61
C VAL A 206 11.39 10.06 2.75
N ILE A 207 11.93 8.84 2.69
CA ILE A 207 12.88 8.34 3.70
C ILE A 207 14.29 8.18 3.11
N SER A 208 15.30 8.37 3.96
CA SER A 208 16.73 8.27 3.58
C SER A 208 17.21 6.83 3.44
N LYS A 209 18.47 6.67 3.01
CA LYS A 209 19.27 5.45 3.23
C LYS A 209 19.46 5.21 4.74
N LYS A 210 19.88 3.98 5.11
CA LYS A 210 20.13 3.61 6.51
C LYS A 210 21.21 4.49 7.15
N PRO A 211 21.02 4.88 8.41
CA PRO A 211 19.79 4.78 9.22
C PRO A 211 18.68 5.64 8.59
N SER A 212 17.55 5.01 8.36
CA SER A 212 16.44 5.70 7.69
C SER A 212 15.76 6.68 8.62
N ILE A 213 15.62 7.91 8.16
CA ILE A 213 14.84 8.98 8.78
C ILE A 213 13.81 9.49 7.77
N VAL A 214 12.74 10.07 8.22
CA VAL A 214 11.82 10.83 7.35
C VAL A 214 12.50 12.14 6.96
N LYS A 215 12.89 12.28 5.69
CA LYS A 215 13.51 13.49 5.14
C LYS A 215 12.50 14.61 4.96
N LYS A 216 11.35 14.27 4.39
CA LYS A 216 10.28 15.24 4.10
C LYS A 216 8.97 14.53 3.86
N GLU A 217 7.88 15.21 4.25
CA GLU A 217 6.50 14.90 3.88
C GLU A 217 6.05 15.82 2.75
N PHE A 218 5.41 15.24 1.73
CA PHE A 218 4.78 15.97 0.64
C PHE A 218 3.27 15.71 0.65
N VAL A 219 2.48 16.77 0.64
CA VAL A 219 1.04 16.70 0.41
C VAL A 219 0.77 16.88 -1.07
N ILE A 220 0.09 15.92 -1.67
CA ILE A 220 -0.20 15.86 -3.10
C ILE A 220 -1.61 16.38 -3.36
N ASP A 221 -1.72 17.55 -3.97
CA ASP A 221 -2.99 18.09 -4.44
C ASP A 221 -3.24 17.60 -5.88
N SER A 222 -4.07 16.56 -6.03
CA SER A 222 -4.38 15.96 -7.33
C SER A 222 -4.99 16.97 -8.32
N ARG A 223 -5.58 18.08 -7.84
CA ARG A 223 -6.11 19.16 -8.69
C ARG A 223 -5.00 19.99 -9.35
N LYS A 224 -3.82 20.03 -8.73
CA LYS A 224 -2.63 20.75 -9.22
C LYS A 224 -1.69 19.86 -10.05
N LEU A 225 -1.96 18.58 -10.14
CA LEU A 225 -1.15 17.58 -10.85
C LEU A 225 -1.90 17.01 -12.07
N ASN A 226 -2.74 17.83 -12.72
CA ASN A 226 -3.37 17.48 -14.00
C ASN A 226 -2.34 17.55 -15.13
N GLU A 227 -2.63 16.93 -16.27
CA GLU A 227 -1.77 16.94 -17.47
C GLU A 227 -1.41 18.36 -17.93
N ASP A 228 -2.27 19.35 -17.65
CA ASP A 228 -2.02 20.78 -17.93
C ASP A 228 -0.96 21.42 -17.01
N ASN A 229 -0.51 20.74 -15.95
CA ASN A 229 0.46 21.24 -14.96
C ASN A 229 1.76 20.40 -14.90
N LEU A 230 2.28 20.02 -16.07
CA LEU A 230 3.48 19.20 -16.19
C LEU A 230 4.69 19.80 -15.45
N GLU A 231 4.81 21.13 -15.44
CA GLU A 231 5.89 21.83 -14.73
C GLU A 231 5.88 21.57 -13.22
N ASN A 232 4.70 21.52 -12.60
CA ASN A 232 4.58 21.23 -11.18
C ASN A 232 4.99 19.78 -10.85
N ILE A 233 4.65 18.82 -11.72
CA ILE A 233 5.05 17.42 -11.59
C ILE A 233 6.57 17.29 -11.71
N ILE A 234 7.18 17.96 -12.71
CA ILE A 234 8.63 17.94 -12.91
C ILE A 234 9.36 18.56 -11.71
N LYS A 235 8.86 19.69 -11.20
CA LYS A 235 9.43 20.35 -10.01
C LYS A 235 9.36 19.44 -8.78
N LEU A 236 8.21 18.82 -8.54
CA LEU A 236 8.02 17.88 -7.45
C LEU A 236 8.95 16.67 -7.57
N LYS A 237 9.09 16.09 -8.77
CA LYS A 237 10.02 14.99 -9.03
C LYS A 237 11.46 15.38 -8.73
N LYS A 238 11.92 16.54 -9.22
CA LYS A 238 13.29 17.02 -8.97
C LYS A 238 13.55 17.20 -7.48
N GLU A 239 12.59 17.73 -6.74
CA GLU A 239 12.70 17.91 -5.29
C GLU A 239 12.78 16.55 -4.57
N ILE A 240 11.92 15.59 -4.91
CA ILE A 240 11.97 14.24 -4.35
C ILE A 240 13.31 13.56 -4.65
N ILE A 241 13.80 13.64 -5.90
CA ILE A 241 15.08 13.05 -6.31
C ILE A 241 16.24 13.63 -5.48
N SER A 242 16.22 14.91 -5.18
CA SER A 242 17.27 15.56 -4.39
C SER A 242 17.34 15.09 -2.93
N LEU A 243 16.29 14.41 -2.45
CA LEU A 243 16.20 13.89 -1.08
C LEU A 243 16.57 12.40 -0.97
N LEU A 244 16.58 11.64 -2.09
CA LEU A 244 16.88 10.20 -2.11
C LEU A 244 18.39 9.93 -2.25
#